data_271fe836bd34022cf722d5093d359e47
#
_entry.id   271fe836bd34022cf722d5093d359e47
#
_cell.length_a   1.000
_cell.length_b   1.000
_cell.length_c   1.000
_cell.angle_alpha   90.00
_cell.angle_beta   90.00
_cell.angle_gamma   90.00
#
_symmetry.space_group_name_H-M   'P 1'
#
loop_
_entity.id
_entity.type
_entity.pdbx_description
1 polymer ?
#
loop_
_entity_poly.entity_id
_entity_poly.type
_entity_poly.pdbx_seq_one_letter_code
_entity_poly.pdbx_strand_id
1 'polypeptide(L)'
;MQTRFTRLFLVALLMLGTTACTQQQGRDIAKQFREGKPDEFFQTSVDRMATIGMRDNLQSLYLLMGKLYLRNPSQWRKSGFPDGTTAQREIRNAIEKRQPLPALGDRRDLAALSYSLSPEFEGDRVGAFIYAIGSMLVTAHGGRTEFYMTDTIDPQFISNAARNIEKATWLLSQRQDANGVLLLFSNEISEEGSNLSFAVEFGKIVARLDLLTQILDERYRRVGFNYAQSLLLMNFLPVQ
;
A
#
# COMPACT_ATOMS: atom_id res chain seq x y z
N MET A 1 44.46 26.61 43.10
CA MET A 1 44.69 25.21 42.60
C MET A 1 43.39 24.44 42.34
N GLN A 2 42.28 24.78 42.97
CA GLN A 2 40.97 24.10 42.84
C GLN A 2 40.26 24.32 41.49
N THR A 3 40.44 25.47 40.83
CA THR A 3 39.71 25.79 39.58
C THR A 3 40.22 25.05 38.35
N ARG A 4 41.42 24.49 38.36
CA ARG A 4 41.95 23.68 37.24
C ARG A 4 41.48 22.25 37.30
N PHE A 5 41.25 21.68 38.45
CA PHE A 5 40.73 20.32 38.64
C PHE A 5 39.25 20.20 38.21
N THR A 6 38.44 21.20 38.53
CA THR A 6 37.01 21.21 38.12
C THR A 6 36.84 21.32 36.61
N ARG A 7 37.69 22.07 35.91
CA ARG A 7 37.63 22.18 34.44
C ARG A 7 38.06 20.89 33.74
N LEU A 8 39.06 20.19 34.25
CA LEU A 8 39.50 18.89 33.72
C LEU A 8 38.43 17.79 33.92
N PHE A 9 37.72 17.83 35.05
CA PHE A 9 36.65 16.87 35.36
C PHE A 9 35.42 17.10 34.43
N LEU A 10 35.10 18.36 34.11
CA LEU A 10 33.99 18.70 33.22
C LEU A 10 34.28 18.29 31.77
N VAL A 11 35.52 18.46 31.29
CA VAL A 11 35.93 18.06 29.94
C VAL A 11 35.97 16.54 29.82
N ALA A 12 36.41 15.81 30.83
CA ALA A 12 36.40 14.34 30.85
C ALA A 12 34.96 13.77 30.86
N LEU A 13 34.02 14.43 31.56
CA LEU A 13 32.60 14.03 31.58
C LEU A 13 31.92 14.28 30.24
N LEU A 14 32.27 15.37 29.53
CA LEU A 14 31.77 15.66 28.19
C LEU A 14 32.27 14.66 27.12
N MET A 15 33.54 14.22 27.25
CA MET A 15 34.12 13.23 26.33
C MET A 15 33.52 11.82 26.51
N LEU A 16 33.12 11.45 27.73
CA LEU A 16 32.44 10.17 28.01
C LEU A 16 31.01 10.13 27.49
N GLY A 17 30.31 11.27 27.41
CA GLY A 17 28.96 11.36 26.88
C GLY A 17 28.88 11.17 25.36
N THR A 18 29.89 11.59 24.60
CA THR A 18 29.90 11.50 23.12
C THR A 18 30.21 10.09 22.62
N THR A 19 30.99 9.30 23.36
CA THR A 19 31.32 7.90 23.01
C THR A 19 30.13 6.95 23.21
N ALA A 20 29.26 7.21 24.19
CA ALA A 20 28.08 6.37 24.43
C ALA A 20 27.03 6.49 23.30
N CYS A 21 26.79 7.69 22.78
CA CYS A 21 25.83 7.90 21.67
C CYS A 21 26.29 7.26 20.35
N THR A 22 27.60 7.35 20.03
CA THR A 22 28.11 6.75 18.77
C THR A 22 28.14 5.22 18.84
N GLN A 23 28.31 4.63 20.02
CA GLN A 23 28.35 3.17 20.20
C GLN A 23 26.92 2.58 20.13
N GLN A 24 25.89 3.31 20.58
CA GLN A 24 24.50 2.93 20.48
C GLN A 24 24.04 2.96 19.03
N GLN A 25 24.36 4.03 18.29
CA GLN A 25 24.04 4.19 16.88
C GLN A 25 24.71 3.12 16.00
N GLY A 26 25.95 2.74 16.28
CA GLY A 26 26.63 1.64 15.60
C GLY A 26 26.02 0.27 15.88
N ARG A 27 25.50 0.03 17.08
CA ARG A 27 24.80 -1.22 17.43
C ARG A 27 23.44 -1.32 16.75
N ASP A 28 22.71 -0.21 16.66
CA ASP A 28 21.41 -0.17 16.00
C ASP A 28 21.54 -0.36 14.48
N ILE A 29 22.58 0.21 13.87
CA ILE A 29 22.92 -0.02 12.46
C ILE A 29 23.31 -1.50 12.24
N ALA A 30 24.17 -2.07 13.09
CA ALA A 30 24.58 -3.48 12.96
C ALA A 30 23.41 -4.46 13.19
N LYS A 31 22.46 -4.11 14.07
CA LYS A 31 21.23 -4.89 14.27
C LYS A 31 20.32 -4.80 13.05
N GLN A 32 20.18 -3.62 12.46
CA GLN A 32 19.42 -3.38 11.24
C GLN A 32 20.00 -4.13 10.03
N PHE A 33 21.35 -4.23 9.93
CA PHE A 33 22.02 -5.07 8.93
C PHE A 33 21.83 -6.57 9.14
N ARG A 34 21.68 -7.04 10.41
CA ARG A 34 21.42 -8.45 10.72
C ARG A 34 19.97 -8.87 10.50
N GLU A 35 19.04 -7.95 10.66
CA GLU A 35 17.59 -8.19 10.48
C GLU A 35 17.14 -7.92 9.04
N GLY A 36 17.97 -7.28 8.21
CA GLY A 36 17.71 -7.02 6.79
C GLY A 36 17.74 -8.31 5.97
N LYS A 37 16.75 -8.53 5.16
CA LYS A 37 16.76 -9.62 4.17
C LYS A 37 17.86 -9.32 3.13
N PRO A 38 18.59 -10.34 2.63
CA PRO A 38 19.62 -10.15 1.58
C PRO A 38 19.11 -9.38 0.36
N ASP A 39 17.84 -9.56 0.01
CA ASP A 39 17.19 -8.92 -1.14
C ASP A 39 17.01 -7.39 -0.95
N GLU A 40 17.04 -6.88 0.28
CA GLU A 40 16.93 -5.45 0.58
C GLU A 40 18.13 -4.63 0.07
N PHE A 41 19.29 -5.26 -0.15
CA PHE A 41 20.48 -4.61 -0.74
C PHE A 41 20.26 -4.19 -2.19
N PHE A 42 19.32 -4.80 -2.89
CA PHE A 42 18.98 -4.52 -4.29
C PHE A 42 17.78 -3.57 -4.42
N GLN A 43 17.31 -2.97 -3.33
CA GLN A 43 16.22 -2.00 -3.33
C GLN A 43 16.74 -0.57 -3.18
N THR A 44 16.27 0.33 -4.03
CA THR A 44 16.40 1.76 -3.77
C THR A 44 15.44 2.19 -2.65
N SER A 45 15.65 3.38 -2.08
CA SER A 45 14.70 3.93 -1.08
C SER A 45 13.27 4.03 -1.62
N VAL A 46 13.10 4.33 -2.91
CA VAL A 46 11.79 4.40 -3.56
C VAL A 46 11.18 3.01 -3.72
N ASP A 47 11.95 2.01 -4.14
CA ASP A 47 11.49 0.63 -4.28
C ASP A 47 11.06 0.06 -2.92
N ARG A 48 11.83 0.36 -1.87
CA ARG A 48 11.46 -0.02 -0.49
C ARG A 48 10.19 0.66 -0.03
N MET A 49 10.00 1.96 -0.33
CA MET A 49 8.74 2.66 -0.03
C MET A 49 7.55 2.06 -0.78
N ALA A 50 7.72 1.72 -2.07
CA ALA A 50 6.69 1.05 -2.86
C ALA A 50 6.32 -0.32 -2.28
N THR A 51 7.32 -1.13 -1.88
CA THR A 51 7.13 -2.43 -1.22
C THR A 51 6.36 -2.30 0.10
N ILE A 52 6.77 -1.37 0.96
CA ILE A 52 6.09 -1.10 2.24
C ILE A 52 4.66 -0.60 1.98
N GLY A 53 4.50 0.36 1.07
CA GLY A 53 3.19 0.91 0.70
C GLY A 53 2.24 -0.16 0.16
N MET A 54 2.72 -1.05 -0.71
CA MET A 54 1.94 -2.16 -1.24
C MET A 54 1.51 -3.14 -0.16
N ARG A 55 2.44 -3.56 0.71
CA ARG A 55 2.15 -4.42 1.87
C ARG A 55 1.07 -3.82 2.76
N ASP A 56 1.23 -2.54 3.12
CA ASP A 56 0.31 -1.85 4.03
C ASP A 56 -1.05 -1.57 3.36
N ASN A 57 -1.10 -1.40 2.03
CA ASN A 57 -2.34 -1.29 1.27
C ASN A 57 -3.10 -2.62 1.27
N LEU A 58 -2.42 -3.74 1.02
CA LEU A 58 -3.03 -5.08 1.11
C LEU A 58 -3.51 -5.37 2.53
N GLN A 59 -2.74 -5.00 3.56
CA GLN A 59 -3.15 -5.18 4.95
C GLN A 59 -4.43 -4.38 5.28
N SER A 60 -4.52 -3.11 4.87
CA SER A 60 -5.74 -2.30 5.01
C SER A 60 -6.91 -2.91 4.25
N LEU A 61 -6.68 -3.43 3.04
CA LEU A 61 -7.70 -4.10 2.24
C LEU A 61 -8.22 -5.40 2.90
N TYR A 62 -7.33 -6.18 3.50
CA TYR A 62 -7.73 -7.40 4.22
C TYR A 62 -8.46 -7.10 5.53
N LEU A 63 -8.11 -6.01 6.21
CA LEU A 63 -8.89 -5.52 7.34
C LEU A 63 -10.30 -5.12 6.90
N LEU A 64 -10.43 -4.40 5.77
CA LEU A 64 -11.72 -4.04 5.18
C LEU A 64 -12.55 -5.28 4.83
N MET A 65 -11.94 -6.33 4.28
CA MET A 65 -12.61 -7.61 3.99
C MET A 65 -13.23 -8.22 5.25
N GLY A 66 -12.45 -8.32 6.32
CA GLY A 66 -12.95 -8.83 7.60
C GLY A 66 -14.13 -8.02 8.14
N LYS A 67 -14.03 -6.68 8.10
CA LYS A 67 -15.12 -5.78 8.53
C LYS A 67 -16.36 -5.90 7.65
N LEU A 68 -16.19 -6.04 6.32
CA LEU A 68 -17.33 -6.23 5.39
C LEU A 68 -18.04 -7.55 5.65
N TYR A 69 -17.31 -8.64 5.90
CA TYR A 69 -17.93 -9.92 6.26
C TYR A 69 -18.68 -9.88 7.60
N LEU A 70 -18.19 -9.13 8.58
CA LEU A 70 -18.92 -8.93 9.84
C LEU A 70 -20.26 -8.21 9.64
N ARG A 71 -20.32 -7.24 8.72
CA ARG A 71 -21.55 -6.52 8.40
C ARG A 71 -22.45 -7.25 7.40
N ASN A 72 -21.89 -8.15 6.59
CA ASN A 72 -22.57 -8.89 5.54
C ASN A 72 -22.31 -10.41 5.68
N PRO A 73 -22.75 -11.03 6.79
CA PRO A 73 -22.35 -12.42 7.15
C PRO A 73 -22.89 -13.46 6.17
N SER A 74 -23.91 -13.16 5.38
CA SER A 74 -24.43 -14.06 4.35
C SER A 74 -23.52 -14.19 3.13
N GLN A 75 -22.61 -13.24 2.89
CA GLN A 75 -21.84 -13.19 1.65
C GLN A 75 -20.82 -14.31 1.55
N TRP A 76 -19.99 -14.56 2.57
CA TRP A 76 -18.99 -15.64 2.52
C TRP A 76 -19.60 -17.03 2.32
N ARG A 77 -20.87 -17.25 2.75
CA ARG A 77 -21.56 -18.52 2.54
C ARG A 77 -21.82 -18.83 1.08
N LYS A 78 -21.91 -17.78 0.23
CA LYS A 78 -22.09 -17.91 -1.22
C LYS A 78 -20.79 -18.30 -1.94
N SER A 79 -19.64 -18.23 -1.26
CA SER A 79 -18.35 -18.61 -1.84
C SER A 79 -18.14 -20.13 -1.98
N GLY A 80 -18.97 -20.92 -1.32
CA GLY A 80 -18.80 -22.37 -1.23
C GLY A 80 -17.73 -22.85 -0.26
N PHE A 81 -17.08 -21.94 0.48
CA PHE A 81 -16.10 -22.28 1.50
C PHE A 81 -16.77 -22.64 2.83
N PRO A 82 -16.11 -23.48 3.67
CA PRO A 82 -16.71 -23.98 4.91
C PRO A 82 -16.92 -22.92 5.99
N ASP A 83 -16.12 -21.85 5.98
CA ASP A 83 -16.18 -20.74 6.93
C ASP A 83 -15.62 -19.45 6.35
N GLY A 84 -15.92 -18.33 7.01
CA GLY A 84 -15.48 -16.98 6.57
C GLY A 84 -13.97 -16.78 6.62
N THR A 85 -13.25 -17.47 7.49
CA THR A 85 -11.78 -17.41 7.59
C THR A 85 -11.13 -18.06 6.38
N THR A 86 -11.65 -19.22 5.98
CA THR A 86 -11.22 -19.90 4.76
C THR A 86 -11.52 -19.05 3.52
N ALA A 87 -12.72 -18.46 3.42
CA ALA A 87 -13.05 -17.54 2.34
C ALA A 87 -12.03 -16.39 2.25
N GLN A 88 -11.73 -15.73 3.37
CA GLN A 88 -10.74 -14.65 3.41
C GLN A 88 -9.35 -15.10 2.95
N ARG A 89 -8.89 -16.27 3.40
CA ARG A 89 -7.60 -16.83 3.01
C ARG A 89 -7.52 -17.09 1.50
N GLU A 90 -8.56 -17.67 0.93
CA GLU A 90 -8.57 -17.99 -0.52
C GLU A 90 -8.61 -16.72 -1.38
N ILE A 91 -9.35 -15.68 -0.95
CA ILE A 91 -9.34 -14.39 -1.64
C ILE A 91 -7.96 -13.73 -1.57
N ARG A 92 -7.30 -13.75 -0.40
CA ARG A 92 -5.91 -13.27 -0.27
C ARG A 92 -4.97 -14.01 -1.21
N ASN A 93 -5.05 -15.35 -1.22
CA ASN A 93 -4.25 -16.19 -2.10
C ASN A 93 -4.46 -15.83 -3.57
N ALA A 94 -5.73 -15.63 -3.99
CA ALA A 94 -6.06 -15.25 -5.36
C ALA A 94 -5.45 -13.88 -5.73
N ILE A 95 -5.48 -12.90 -4.83
CA ILE A 95 -4.86 -11.58 -5.05
C ILE A 95 -3.34 -11.69 -5.14
N GLU A 96 -2.70 -12.28 -4.13
CA GLU A 96 -1.23 -12.32 -3.99
C GLU A 96 -0.56 -13.20 -5.05
N LYS A 97 -1.20 -14.30 -5.43
CA LYS A 97 -0.73 -15.22 -6.47
C LYS A 97 -1.27 -14.87 -7.87
N ARG A 98 -2.03 -13.79 -7.99
CA ARG A 98 -2.65 -13.35 -9.25
C ARG A 98 -3.52 -14.42 -9.92
N GLN A 99 -4.16 -15.25 -9.13
CA GLN A 99 -5.05 -16.29 -9.59
C GLN A 99 -6.44 -15.70 -9.88
N PRO A 100 -7.20 -16.24 -10.86
CA PRO A 100 -8.57 -15.82 -11.08
C PRO A 100 -9.45 -16.24 -9.89
N LEU A 101 -10.45 -15.43 -9.58
CA LEU A 101 -11.49 -15.80 -8.64
C LEU A 101 -12.63 -16.47 -9.43
N PRO A 102 -12.94 -17.76 -9.21
CA PRO A 102 -13.88 -18.53 -10.08
C PRO A 102 -15.23 -17.83 -10.29
N ALA A 103 -15.79 -17.20 -9.24
CA ALA A 103 -17.05 -16.48 -9.32
C ALA A 103 -17.03 -15.26 -10.25
N LEU A 104 -15.85 -14.74 -10.60
CA LEU A 104 -15.67 -13.61 -11.50
C LEU A 104 -15.27 -14.05 -12.92
N GLY A 105 -15.00 -15.33 -13.14
CA GLY A 105 -14.38 -15.81 -14.38
C GLY A 105 -13.01 -15.16 -14.57
N ASP A 106 -12.73 -14.69 -15.79
CA ASP A 106 -11.46 -14.01 -16.10
C ASP A 106 -11.44 -12.50 -15.75
N ARG A 107 -12.50 -11.99 -15.13
CA ARG A 107 -12.61 -10.56 -14.81
C ARG A 107 -11.65 -10.19 -13.69
N ARG A 108 -10.96 -9.06 -13.90
CA ARG A 108 -10.03 -8.43 -12.94
C ARG A 108 -10.27 -6.94 -12.90
N ASP A 109 -9.69 -6.27 -11.93
CA ASP A 109 -9.63 -4.82 -11.81
C ASP A 109 -11.02 -4.16 -11.96
N LEU A 110 -11.19 -3.19 -12.85
CA LEU A 110 -12.44 -2.48 -13.07
C LEU A 110 -13.59 -3.40 -13.59
N ALA A 111 -13.25 -4.40 -14.40
CA ALA A 111 -14.25 -5.35 -14.89
C ALA A 111 -14.81 -6.21 -13.74
N ALA A 112 -13.95 -6.67 -12.85
CA ALA A 112 -14.34 -7.37 -11.62
C ALA A 112 -15.14 -6.46 -10.68
N LEU A 113 -14.69 -5.21 -10.50
CA LEU A 113 -15.38 -4.22 -9.67
C LEU A 113 -16.80 -3.95 -10.16
N SER A 114 -16.95 -3.66 -11.45
CA SER A 114 -18.26 -3.39 -12.04
C SER A 114 -19.20 -4.58 -11.91
N TYR A 115 -18.71 -5.79 -12.16
CA TYR A 115 -19.51 -7.00 -12.07
C TYR A 115 -19.87 -7.35 -10.63
N SER A 116 -18.93 -7.24 -9.69
CA SER A 116 -19.20 -7.53 -8.27
C SER A 116 -20.28 -6.64 -7.65
N LEU A 117 -20.45 -5.42 -8.16
CA LEU A 117 -21.45 -4.45 -7.71
C LEU A 117 -22.64 -4.33 -8.70
N SER A 118 -22.83 -5.32 -9.56
CA SER A 118 -24.00 -5.41 -10.43
C SER A 118 -25.10 -6.25 -9.78
N PRO A 119 -26.39 -6.02 -10.14
CA PRO A 119 -27.50 -6.85 -9.64
C PRO A 119 -27.38 -8.31 -10.04
N GLU A 120 -26.78 -8.60 -11.21
CA GLU A 120 -26.65 -9.93 -11.80
C GLU A 120 -25.62 -10.81 -11.07
N PHE A 121 -24.78 -10.23 -10.21
CA PHE A 121 -23.80 -10.99 -9.46
C PHE A 121 -24.43 -11.66 -8.23
N GLU A 122 -24.51 -12.98 -8.24
CA GLU A 122 -25.12 -13.78 -7.16
C GLU A 122 -24.12 -14.36 -6.16
N GLY A 123 -22.83 -14.31 -6.49
CA GLY A 123 -21.74 -14.89 -5.65
C GLY A 123 -21.45 -14.10 -4.38
N ASP A 124 -20.31 -14.42 -3.75
CA ASP A 124 -19.76 -13.67 -2.62
C ASP A 124 -19.32 -12.28 -3.06
N ARG A 125 -20.20 -11.32 -2.86
CA ARG A 125 -20.00 -9.93 -3.29
C ARG A 125 -18.88 -9.23 -2.51
N VAL A 126 -18.70 -9.58 -1.22
CA VAL A 126 -17.59 -9.04 -0.42
C VAL A 126 -16.26 -9.54 -0.98
N GLY A 127 -16.14 -10.84 -1.18
CA GLY A 127 -14.91 -11.43 -1.74
C GLY A 127 -14.58 -10.91 -3.11
N ALA A 128 -15.60 -10.81 -4.00
CA ALA A 128 -15.44 -10.29 -5.36
C ALA A 128 -15.03 -8.81 -5.39
N PHE A 129 -15.61 -7.97 -4.53
CA PHE A 129 -15.26 -6.56 -4.38
C PHE A 129 -13.82 -6.36 -3.89
N ILE A 130 -13.43 -7.09 -2.85
CA ILE A 130 -12.07 -7.05 -2.30
C ILE A 130 -11.04 -7.56 -3.32
N TYR A 131 -11.37 -8.66 -4.02
CA TYR A 131 -10.52 -9.16 -5.09
C TYR A 131 -10.33 -8.13 -6.21
N ALA A 132 -11.37 -7.44 -6.62
CA ALA A 132 -11.31 -6.42 -7.66
C ALA A 132 -10.35 -5.28 -7.29
N ILE A 133 -10.42 -4.80 -6.04
CA ILE A 133 -9.50 -3.75 -5.54
C ILE A 133 -8.08 -4.30 -5.40
N GLY A 134 -7.92 -5.50 -4.85
CA GLY A 134 -6.61 -6.13 -4.68
C GLY A 134 -5.91 -6.40 -6.01
N SER A 135 -6.64 -6.93 -7.02
CA SER A 135 -6.10 -7.13 -8.36
C SER A 135 -5.69 -5.81 -9.00
N MET A 136 -6.48 -4.76 -8.83
CA MET A 136 -6.18 -3.41 -9.33
C MET A 136 -4.91 -2.83 -8.69
N LEU A 137 -4.74 -2.98 -7.38
CA LEU A 137 -3.50 -2.59 -6.68
C LEU A 137 -2.30 -3.33 -7.27
N VAL A 138 -2.38 -4.66 -7.41
CA VAL A 138 -1.28 -5.47 -7.95
C VAL A 138 -0.99 -5.09 -9.41
N THR A 139 -2.02 -4.93 -10.23
CA THR A 139 -1.86 -4.52 -11.65
C THR A 139 -1.21 -3.15 -11.77
N ALA A 140 -1.62 -2.15 -10.99
CA ALA A 140 -1.05 -0.81 -10.99
C ALA A 140 0.45 -0.80 -10.61
N HIS A 141 0.87 -1.76 -9.80
CA HIS A 141 2.26 -1.97 -9.40
C HIS A 141 3.02 -2.92 -10.34
N GLY A 142 2.59 -3.08 -11.58
CA GLY A 142 3.26 -3.93 -12.57
C GLY A 142 3.14 -5.43 -12.31
N GLY A 143 2.13 -5.84 -11.55
CA GLY A 143 1.90 -7.26 -11.20
C GLY A 143 2.80 -7.79 -10.10
N ARG A 144 3.34 -6.91 -9.25
CA ARG A 144 4.29 -7.26 -8.18
C ARG A 144 3.82 -6.73 -6.83
N THR A 145 4.32 -7.36 -5.77
CA THR A 145 4.10 -6.93 -4.38
C THR A 145 5.39 -6.51 -3.68
N GLU A 146 6.54 -6.84 -4.29
CA GLU A 146 7.88 -6.43 -3.88
C GLU A 146 8.62 -5.83 -5.08
N PHE A 147 9.45 -4.80 -4.84
CA PHE A 147 10.08 -3.99 -5.90
C PHE A 147 11.57 -3.93 -5.69
N TYR A 148 12.32 -3.97 -6.81
CA TYR A 148 13.78 -3.96 -6.86
C TYR A 148 14.29 -2.93 -7.88
N MET A 149 15.59 -2.64 -7.87
CA MET A 149 16.22 -1.59 -8.70
C MET A 149 15.93 -1.67 -10.20
N THR A 150 15.63 -2.86 -10.71
CA THR A 150 15.30 -3.09 -12.12
C THR A 150 13.82 -2.89 -12.45
N ASP A 151 12.99 -2.72 -11.43
CA ASP A 151 11.55 -2.61 -11.60
C ASP A 151 11.15 -1.17 -11.93
N THR A 152 10.26 -1.04 -12.89
CA THR A 152 9.69 0.25 -13.28
C THR A 152 8.21 0.27 -12.87
N ILE A 153 7.84 1.27 -12.07
CA ILE A 153 6.45 1.54 -11.71
C ILE A 153 6.05 2.83 -12.43
N ASP A 154 4.99 2.75 -13.22
CA ASP A 154 4.44 3.93 -13.89
C ASP A 154 3.54 4.71 -12.91
N PRO A 155 3.85 5.98 -12.58
CA PRO A 155 3.06 6.80 -11.68
C PRO A 155 1.62 6.98 -12.13
N GLN A 156 1.36 6.97 -13.46
CA GLN A 156 0.00 7.10 -13.98
C GLN A 156 -0.89 5.92 -13.60
N PHE A 157 -0.36 4.68 -13.61
CA PHE A 157 -1.14 3.51 -13.17
C PHE A 157 -1.45 3.55 -11.68
N ILE A 158 -0.51 4.02 -10.85
CA ILE A 158 -0.73 4.22 -9.41
C ILE A 158 -1.81 5.28 -9.16
N SER A 159 -1.73 6.42 -9.85
CA SER A 159 -2.74 7.49 -9.76
C SER A 159 -4.12 7.00 -10.21
N ASN A 160 -4.21 6.28 -11.32
CA ASN A 160 -5.46 5.70 -11.81
C ASN A 160 -6.06 4.71 -10.80
N ALA A 161 -5.25 3.88 -10.16
CA ALA A 161 -5.71 2.97 -9.11
C ALA A 161 -6.29 3.73 -7.91
N ALA A 162 -5.64 4.82 -7.48
CA ALA A 162 -6.16 5.68 -6.40
C ALA A 162 -7.56 6.23 -6.75
N ARG A 163 -7.72 6.81 -7.94
CA ARG A 163 -9.03 7.35 -8.40
C ARG A 163 -10.10 6.27 -8.53
N ASN A 164 -9.71 5.09 -8.99
CA ASN A 164 -10.64 3.96 -9.11
C ASN A 164 -11.07 3.44 -7.73
N ILE A 165 -10.19 3.44 -6.73
CA ILE A 165 -10.53 3.04 -5.35
C ILE A 165 -11.45 4.07 -4.69
N GLU A 166 -11.26 5.36 -4.93
CA GLU A 166 -12.22 6.40 -4.50
C GLU A 166 -13.61 6.13 -5.07
N LYS A 167 -13.68 5.88 -6.39
CA LYS A 167 -14.93 5.54 -7.05
C LYS A 167 -15.53 4.24 -6.50
N ALA A 168 -14.72 3.22 -6.24
CA ALA A 168 -15.16 1.96 -5.63
C ALA A 168 -15.77 2.19 -4.24
N THR A 169 -15.15 3.05 -3.43
CA THR A 169 -15.63 3.41 -2.09
C THR A 169 -16.99 4.10 -2.16
N TRP A 170 -17.16 5.01 -3.12
CA TRP A 170 -18.44 5.65 -3.35
C TRP A 170 -19.50 4.65 -3.82
N LEU A 171 -19.20 3.80 -4.81
CA LEU A 171 -20.10 2.77 -5.30
C LEU A 171 -20.53 1.79 -4.21
N LEU A 172 -19.62 1.40 -3.31
CA LEU A 172 -19.91 0.54 -2.18
C LEU A 172 -21.01 1.11 -1.27
N SER A 173 -21.06 2.43 -1.12
CA SER A 173 -22.05 3.12 -0.29
C SER A 173 -23.36 3.45 -1.00
N GLN A 174 -23.41 3.37 -2.33
CA GLN A 174 -24.56 3.82 -3.13
C GLN A 174 -25.31 2.68 -3.85
N ARG A 175 -24.61 1.57 -4.14
CA ARG A 175 -25.22 0.51 -4.93
C ARG A 175 -26.30 -0.25 -4.18
N GLN A 176 -27.49 -0.31 -4.78
CA GLN A 176 -28.69 -0.94 -4.25
C GLN A 176 -29.23 -1.99 -5.24
N ASP A 177 -29.99 -2.92 -4.72
CA ASP A 177 -30.79 -3.86 -5.51
C ASP A 177 -32.08 -3.19 -6.05
N ALA A 178 -32.90 -3.97 -6.75
CA ALA A 178 -34.16 -3.52 -7.32
C ALA A 178 -35.20 -3.02 -6.26
N ASN A 179 -35.00 -3.38 -4.99
CA ASN A 179 -35.86 -3.00 -3.88
C ASN A 179 -35.33 -1.77 -3.10
N GLY A 180 -34.21 -1.18 -3.56
CA GLY A 180 -33.59 -0.05 -2.87
C GLY A 180 -32.74 -0.44 -1.66
N VAL A 181 -32.44 -1.73 -1.47
CA VAL A 181 -31.59 -2.21 -0.38
C VAL A 181 -30.13 -2.21 -0.84
N LEU A 182 -29.23 -1.71 0.01
CA LEU A 182 -27.80 -1.70 -0.28
C LEU A 182 -27.28 -3.12 -0.57
N LEU A 183 -26.51 -3.27 -1.67
CA LEU A 183 -25.88 -4.53 -2.04
C LEU A 183 -24.87 -5.01 -1.00
N LEU A 184 -24.21 -4.08 -0.31
CA LEU A 184 -23.30 -4.33 0.80
C LEU A 184 -23.41 -3.22 1.85
N PHE A 185 -23.49 -3.60 3.11
CA PHE A 185 -23.42 -2.66 4.23
C PHE A 185 -21.97 -2.35 4.57
N SER A 186 -21.63 -1.06 4.62
CA SER A 186 -20.29 -0.58 4.94
C SER A 186 -20.32 0.53 6.00
N ASN A 187 -20.06 1.79 5.62
CA ASN A 187 -20.25 2.92 6.51
C ASN A 187 -21.73 3.07 6.89
N GLU A 188 -21.97 3.61 8.08
CA GLU A 188 -23.31 3.91 8.57
C GLU A 188 -23.29 5.24 9.30
N ILE A 189 -24.30 6.04 9.04
CA ILE A 189 -24.62 7.25 9.79
C ILE A 189 -26.08 7.15 10.16
N SER A 190 -26.37 7.03 11.46
CA SER A 190 -27.71 6.94 12.01
C SER A 190 -27.86 7.87 13.23
N GLU A 191 -29.06 8.01 13.73
CA GLU A 191 -29.32 8.78 14.98
C GLU A 191 -28.63 8.15 16.20
N GLU A 192 -28.39 6.83 16.18
CA GLU A 192 -27.74 6.08 17.25
C GLU A 192 -26.20 6.18 17.23
N GLY A 193 -25.61 6.61 16.10
CA GLY A 193 -24.17 6.76 15.94
C GLY A 193 -23.67 6.69 14.51
N SER A 194 -22.36 6.87 14.35
CA SER A 194 -21.71 6.80 13.04
C SER A 194 -20.56 5.81 13.02
N ASN A 195 -20.48 5.00 11.98
CA ASN A 195 -19.37 4.12 11.69
C ASN A 195 -18.74 4.51 10.34
N LEU A 196 -17.71 5.33 10.36
CA LEU A 196 -16.98 5.78 9.18
C LEU A 196 -15.65 5.02 9.00
N SER A 197 -15.46 3.91 9.71
CA SER A 197 -14.19 3.19 9.77
C SER A 197 -13.79 2.53 8.44
N PHE A 198 -14.72 2.33 7.50
CA PHE A 198 -14.41 1.89 6.14
C PHE A 198 -13.81 3.04 5.32
N ALA A 199 -14.41 4.24 5.39
CA ALA A 199 -13.86 5.42 4.71
C ALA A 199 -12.44 5.74 5.18
N VAL A 200 -12.15 5.57 6.49
CA VAL A 200 -10.80 5.77 7.04
C VAL A 200 -9.79 4.79 6.42
N GLU A 201 -10.11 3.49 6.31
CA GLU A 201 -9.17 2.51 5.74
C GLU A 201 -8.99 2.70 4.23
N PHE A 202 -10.05 3.00 3.48
CA PHE A 202 -9.93 3.36 2.07
C PHE A 202 -9.11 4.63 1.87
N GLY A 203 -9.33 5.65 2.72
CA GLY A 203 -8.54 6.89 2.69
C GLY A 203 -7.04 6.66 2.92
N LYS A 204 -6.67 5.73 3.79
CA LYS A 204 -5.25 5.33 4.00
C LYS A 204 -4.65 4.71 2.73
N ILE A 205 -5.39 3.85 2.02
CA ILE A 205 -4.94 3.23 0.76
C ILE A 205 -4.74 4.33 -0.29
N VAL A 206 -5.72 5.19 -0.50
CA VAL A 206 -5.66 6.28 -1.47
C VAL A 206 -4.49 7.23 -1.16
N ALA A 207 -4.34 7.66 0.11
CA ALA A 207 -3.27 8.57 0.50
C ALA A 207 -1.86 7.98 0.26
N ARG A 208 -1.66 6.66 0.48
CA ARG A 208 -0.37 6.01 0.18
C ARG A 208 -0.11 5.93 -1.32
N LEU A 209 -1.14 5.68 -2.14
CA LEU A 209 -1.01 5.67 -3.60
C LEU A 209 -0.70 7.07 -4.13
N ASP A 210 -1.37 8.10 -3.63
CA ASP A 210 -1.12 9.50 -4.03
C ASP A 210 0.30 9.93 -3.65
N LEU A 211 0.77 9.58 -2.46
CA LEU A 211 2.14 9.84 -2.04
C LEU A 211 3.16 9.12 -2.94
N LEU A 212 2.92 7.84 -3.24
CA LEU A 212 3.80 7.07 -4.12
C LEU A 212 3.84 7.68 -5.53
N THR A 213 2.69 8.10 -6.08
CA THR A 213 2.62 8.82 -7.36
C THR A 213 3.53 10.04 -7.36
N GLN A 214 3.41 10.92 -6.34
CA GLN A 214 4.23 12.13 -6.24
C GLN A 214 5.73 11.83 -6.15
N ILE A 215 6.12 10.79 -5.41
CA ILE A 215 7.53 10.38 -5.28
C ILE A 215 8.08 9.85 -6.61
N LEU A 216 7.29 9.05 -7.34
CA LEU A 216 7.67 8.53 -8.65
C LEU A 216 7.80 9.66 -9.68
N ASP A 217 6.85 10.59 -9.73
CA ASP A 217 6.90 11.76 -10.61
C ASP A 217 8.14 12.61 -10.34
N GLU A 218 8.46 12.86 -9.07
CA GLU A 218 9.65 13.62 -8.68
C GLU A 218 10.94 12.86 -9.05
N ARG A 219 10.98 11.53 -8.91
CA ARG A 219 12.11 10.70 -9.35
C ARG A 219 12.34 10.87 -10.85
N TYR A 220 11.30 10.76 -11.67
CA TYR A 220 11.42 10.91 -13.13
C TYR A 220 11.83 12.33 -13.53
N ARG A 221 11.28 13.35 -12.88
CA ARG A 221 11.66 14.73 -13.10
C ARG A 221 13.15 14.97 -12.82
N ARG A 222 13.69 14.43 -11.72
CA ARG A 222 15.12 14.55 -11.36
C ARG A 222 16.04 13.84 -12.35
N VAL A 223 15.67 12.66 -12.81
CA VAL A 223 16.46 11.94 -13.84
C VAL A 223 16.53 12.77 -15.12
N GLY A 224 15.43 13.33 -15.59
CA GLY A 224 15.39 14.22 -16.75
C GLY A 224 16.26 15.47 -16.56
N PHE A 225 16.23 16.08 -15.38
CA PHE A 225 17.02 17.27 -15.06
C PHE A 225 18.53 16.96 -15.04
N ASN A 226 18.94 15.85 -14.41
CA ASN A 226 20.33 15.42 -14.38
C ASN A 226 20.87 15.11 -15.78
N TYR A 227 20.03 14.50 -16.63
CA TYR A 227 20.40 14.25 -18.03
C TYR A 227 20.60 15.55 -18.81
N ALA A 228 19.70 16.52 -18.69
CA ALA A 228 19.83 17.82 -19.32
C ALA A 228 21.09 18.57 -18.85
N GLN A 229 21.39 18.55 -17.53
CA GLN A 229 22.61 19.14 -16.98
C GLN A 229 23.88 18.45 -17.53
N SER A 230 23.90 17.14 -17.65
CA SER A 230 25.06 16.41 -18.20
C SER A 230 25.33 16.78 -19.67
N LEU A 231 24.28 16.94 -20.47
CA LEU A 231 24.41 17.41 -21.86
C LEU A 231 24.97 18.84 -21.95
N LEU A 232 24.53 19.73 -21.07
CA LEU A 232 25.05 21.11 -21.01
C LEU A 232 26.53 21.10 -20.62
N LEU A 233 26.92 20.33 -19.61
CA LEU A 233 28.31 20.23 -19.17
C LEU A 233 29.23 19.63 -20.25
N MET A 234 28.77 18.66 -21.04
CA MET A 234 29.54 18.09 -22.16
C MET A 234 29.87 19.14 -23.25
N ASN A 235 28.99 20.13 -23.47
CA ASN A 235 29.21 21.20 -24.43
C ASN A 235 30.18 22.29 -23.95
N PHE A 236 30.52 22.31 -22.66
CA PHE A 236 31.47 23.27 -22.07
C PHE A 236 32.85 22.70 -21.76
N LEU A 237 33.12 21.44 -22.09
CA LEU A 237 34.47 20.90 -21.97
C LEU A 237 35.34 21.47 -23.13
N PRO A 238 36.46 22.19 -22.84
CA PRO A 238 37.36 22.64 -23.89
C PRO A 238 37.97 21.44 -24.60
N VAL A 239 37.77 21.38 -25.91
CA VAL A 239 38.46 20.45 -26.76
C VAL A 239 39.92 20.91 -26.83
N GLN A 240 40.85 20.18 -26.19
CA GLN A 240 42.30 20.38 -26.32
C GLN A 240 42.80 19.66 -27.54
#